data_9c3aca0f910646a6cdf7ba5cb56e3a11
#
_entry.id   9c3aca0f910646a6cdf7ba5cb56e3a11
#
_cell.length_a   1.000
_cell.length_b   1.000
_cell.length_c   1.000
_cell.angle_alpha   90.00
_cell.angle_beta   90.00
_cell.angle_gamma   90.00
#
_symmetry.space_group_name_H-M   'P 1'
#
loop_
_entity.id
_entity.type
_entity.pdbx_description
1 polymer ?
#
loop_
_entity_poly.entity_id
_entity_poly.type
_entity_poly.pdbx_seq_one_letter_code
_entity_poly.pdbx_strand_id
1 'polypeptide(L)'
;MKQAAAEIIGEYGPFPGIEKVNGITYDGQHVWFASGDKLNALDPKTGEKVHALDVAAHAGTAFDGRYLFQLSGDSIQKIDPNSGRVLTTIPAPGGGGSGLTWAEGTLWMGQYRNRRIHQLDPRTGAVLRTIESNRFVTGVTWVDGELWHATLEGDESDLRRVDPQTGEVLETLEMPTGVSVSGLESDGGDQFFCGGGSSGKVRAVRRPRRGSTAGSGSATPE
;
A
#
# COMPACT_ATOMS: atom_id res chain seq x y z
N MET A 1 -8.80 -4.18 -20.29
CA MET A 1 -8.32 -3.30 -19.21
C MET A 1 -9.34 -2.18 -19.00
N LYS A 2 -9.82 -1.98 -17.79
CA LYS A 2 -10.73 -0.89 -17.43
C LYS A 2 -9.90 0.30 -16.98
N GLN A 3 -10.28 1.52 -17.36
CA GLN A 3 -9.57 2.76 -17.05
C GLN A 3 -10.57 3.81 -16.56
N ALA A 4 -10.23 4.50 -15.47
CA ALA A 4 -11.06 5.55 -14.87
C ALA A 4 -10.17 6.57 -14.15
N ALA A 5 -10.68 7.78 -13.94
CA ALA A 5 -10.05 8.76 -13.07
C ALA A 5 -10.19 8.32 -11.60
N ALA A 6 -9.14 8.50 -10.82
CA ALA A 6 -9.17 8.30 -9.38
C ALA A 6 -9.98 9.43 -8.71
N GLU A 7 -10.87 9.06 -7.79
CA GLU A 7 -11.63 10.01 -6.99
C GLU A 7 -10.99 10.17 -5.62
N ILE A 8 -10.37 11.32 -5.35
CA ILE A 8 -9.88 11.68 -4.01
C ILE A 8 -11.07 12.11 -3.17
N ILE A 9 -11.37 11.37 -2.11
CA ILE A 9 -12.51 11.59 -1.22
C ILE A 9 -12.12 12.20 0.11
N GLY A 10 -10.83 12.34 0.39
CA GLY A 10 -10.31 12.97 1.59
C GLY A 10 -8.80 13.24 1.51
N GLU A 11 -8.35 14.23 2.24
CA GLU A 11 -6.93 14.54 2.42
C GLU A 11 -6.66 14.86 3.88
N TYR A 12 -5.52 14.37 4.40
CA TYR A 12 -5.02 14.57 5.75
C TYR A 12 -3.62 15.17 5.70
N GLY A 13 -3.36 16.12 6.57
CA GLY A 13 -2.09 16.87 6.57
C GLY A 13 -2.10 18.09 5.61
N PRO A 14 -0.94 18.71 5.28
CA PRO A 14 0.40 18.24 5.69
C PRO A 14 0.56 18.29 7.22
N PHE A 15 1.36 17.35 7.75
CA PHE A 15 1.55 17.24 9.20
C PHE A 15 2.78 18.05 9.64
N PRO A 16 2.71 18.81 10.76
CA PRO A 16 3.84 19.55 11.27
C PRO A 16 5.09 18.70 11.49
N GLY A 17 6.23 19.12 10.93
CA GLY A 17 7.50 18.42 11.06
C GLY A 17 7.65 17.16 10.20
N ILE A 18 6.71 16.90 9.28
CA ILE A 18 6.76 15.76 8.35
C ILE A 18 6.90 16.29 6.92
N GLU A 19 8.08 16.08 6.35
CA GLU A 19 8.39 16.51 4.98
C GLU A 19 7.88 15.53 3.92
N LYS A 20 7.83 14.22 4.28
CA LYS A 20 7.44 13.16 3.35
C LYS A 20 6.56 12.12 4.04
N VAL A 21 5.56 11.65 3.30
CA VAL A 21 4.78 10.47 3.65
C VAL A 21 5.13 9.38 2.64
N ASN A 22 5.71 8.28 3.09
CA ASN A 22 6.18 7.18 2.25
C ASN A 22 5.21 5.99 2.30
N GLY A 23 5.59 4.90 2.99
CA GLY A 23 4.76 3.72 3.15
C GLY A 23 3.49 3.99 3.96
N ILE A 24 2.43 3.28 3.61
CA ILE A 24 1.11 3.37 4.27
C ILE A 24 0.66 1.95 4.62
N THR A 25 0.03 1.78 5.80
CA THR A 25 -0.80 0.61 6.15
C THR A 25 -1.96 1.02 7.04
N TYR A 26 -2.95 0.12 7.20
CA TYR A 26 -4.12 0.34 8.03
C TYR A 26 -4.31 -0.82 9.00
N ASP A 27 -4.48 -0.54 10.30
CA ASP A 27 -4.61 -1.55 11.34
C ASP A 27 -6.06 -1.88 11.72
N GLY A 28 -7.02 -1.34 10.98
CA GLY A 28 -8.45 -1.42 11.27
C GLY A 28 -8.97 -0.23 12.07
N GLN A 29 -8.08 0.61 12.61
CA GLN A 29 -8.43 1.80 13.39
C GLN A 29 -7.63 3.03 12.94
N HIS A 30 -6.33 2.88 12.73
CA HIS A 30 -5.42 3.97 12.38
C HIS A 30 -4.73 3.71 11.05
N VAL A 31 -4.47 4.78 10.33
CA VAL A 31 -3.59 4.77 9.17
C VAL A 31 -2.16 5.02 9.66
N TRP A 32 -1.31 4.01 9.52
CA TRP A 32 0.11 4.14 9.81
C TRP A 32 0.86 4.61 8.57
N PHE A 33 1.74 5.58 8.73
CA PHE A 33 2.55 6.07 7.62
C PHE A 33 4.01 6.30 8.03
N ALA A 34 4.90 5.98 7.11
CA ALA A 34 6.34 6.10 7.26
C ALA A 34 6.81 7.51 6.89
N SER A 35 7.68 8.11 7.71
CA SER A 35 8.23 9.47 7.49
C SER A 35 9.73 9.58 7.78
N GLY A 36 10.52 8.60 7.34
CA GLY A 36 11.96 8.56 7.53
C GLY A 36 12.39 7.88 8.83
N ASP A 37 12.39 8.58 9.94
CA ASP A 37 12.81 8.09 11.25
C ASP A 37 11.64 7.68 12.17
N LYS A 38 10.40 7.78 11.68
CA LYS A 38 9.18 7.51 12.46
C LYS A 38 8.12 6.78 11.65
N LEU A 39 7.40 5.89 12.32
CA LEU A 39 6.06 5.45 11.95
C LEU A 39 5.05 6.28 12.73
N ASN A 40 4.15 6.96 12.02
CA ASN A 40 3.12 7.79 12.61
C ASN A 40 1.75 7.14 12.41
N ALA A 41 0.90 7.22 13.42
CA ALA A 41 -0.49 6.78 13.35
C ALA A 41 -1.43 8.00 13.25
N LEU A 42 -2.31 7.96 12.26
CA LEU A 42 -3.35 8.94 11.97
C LEU A 42 -4.71 8.31 12.27
N ASP A 43 -5.55 9.00 13.02
CA ASP A 43 -6.98 8.67 13.10
C ASP A 43 -7.69 9.21 11.85
N PRO A 44 -8.18 8.35 10.94
CA PRO A 44 -8.82 8.80 9.71
C PRO A 44 -10.18 9.47 9.92
N LYS A 45 -10.77 9.38 11.12
CA LYS A 45 -12.05 10.04 11.46
C LYS A 45 -11.85 11.49 11.84
N THR A 46 -10.76 11.78 12.57
CA THR A 46 -10.46 13.15 13.06
C THR A 46 -9.43 13.86 12.19
N GLY A 47 -8.61 13.12 11.46
CA GLY A 47 -7.47 13.66 10.71
C GLY A 47 -6.26 13.96 11.58
N GLU A 48 -6.29 13.61 12.87
CA GLU A 48 -5.24 13.91 13.82
C GLU A 48 -4.19 12.80 13.90
N LYS A 49 -2.93 13.19 14.05
CA LYS A 49 -1.86 12.26 14.38
C LYS A 49 -1.95 11.91 15.86
N VAL A 50 -2.21 10.63 16.16
CA VAL A 50 -2.49 10.15 17.53
C VAL A 50 -1.33 9.43 18.19
N HIS A 51 -0.39 8.90 17.39
CA HIS A 51 0.74 8.15 17.91
C HIS A 51 1.93 8.23 16.95
N ALA A 52 3.14 7.98 17.48
CA ALA A 52 4.36 7.85 16.69
C ALA A 52 5.33 6.87 17.36
N LEU A 53 5.99 6.04 16.56
CA LEU A 53 7.03 5.12 16.97
C LEU A 53 8.38 5.60 16.40
N ASP A 54 9.40 5.66 17.24
CA ASP A 54 10.78 6.00 16.84
C ASP A 54 11.43 4.77 16.23
N VAL A 55 11.21 4.54 14.94
CA VAL A 55 11.74 3.42 14.15
C VAL A 55 12.10 3.91 12.76
N ALA A 56 13.17 3.36 12.18
CA ALA A 56 13.54 3.69 10.81
C ALA A 56 12.43 3.25 9.84
N ALA A 57 11.81 4.23 9.17
CA ALA A 57 10.62 4.04 8.36
C ALA A 57 10.73 4.81 7.03
N HIS A 58 11.53 4.25 6.09
CA HIS A 58 11.88 4.94 4.86
C HIS A 58 11.01 4.56 3.65
N ALA A 59 10.30 3.42 3.72
CA ALA A 59 9.55 2.87 2.61
C ALA A 59 8.27 2.16 3.07
N GLY A 60 7.86 1.09 2.40
CA GLY A 60 6.61 0.37 2.62
C GLY A 60 6.40 -0.14 4.04
N THR A 61 5.16 -0.08 4.47
CA THR A 61 4.68 -0.54 5.77
C THR A 61 3.53 -1.50 5.55
N ALA A 62 3.43 -2.57 6.36
CA ALA A 62 2.33 -3.54 6.34
C ALA A 62 1.87 -3.89 7.76
N PHE A 63 0.67 -4.47 7.89
CA PHE A 63 0.11 -4.93 9.16
C PHE A 63 -0.49 -6.33 9.00
N ASP A 64 -0.10 -7.29 9.87
CA ASP A 64 -0.55 -8.69 9.79
C ASP A 64 -1.79 -9.01 10.64
N GLY A 65 -2.46 -7.97 11.16
CA GLY A 65 -3.54 -8.09 12.14
C GLY A 65 -3.05 -8.01 13.58
N ARG A 66 -1.74 -8.01 13.81
CA ARG A 66 -1.12 -7.94 15.14
C ARG A 66 0.15 -7.09 15.20
N TYR A 67 1.00 -7.19 14.20
CA TYR A 67 2.31 -6.54 14.15
C TYR A 67 2.48 -5.71 12.88
N LEU A 68 3.22 -4.64 13.01
CA LEU A 68 3.67 -3.86 11.86
C LEU A 68 4.92 -4.49 11.24
N PHE A 69 5.03 -4.39 9.91
CA PHE A 69 6.23 -4.71 9.16
C PHE A 69 6.69 -3.46 8.44
N GLN A 70 7.94 -3.11 8.60
CA GLN A 70 8.50 -1.89 8.04
C GLN A 70 9.74 -2.17 7.20
N LEU A 71 9.71 -1.72 5.94
CA LEU A 71 10.88 -1.69 5.08
C LEU A 71 11.86 -0.60 5.54
N SER A 72 13.09 -1.02 5.81
CA SER A 72 14.21 -0.14 6.16
C SER A 72 15.49 -0.63 5.53
N GLY A 73 15.98 0.07 4.50
CA GLY A 73 17.11 -0.39 3.69
C GLY A 73 16.82 -1.75 3.04
N ASP A 74 17.75 -2.70 3.24
CA ASP A 74 17.64 -4.08 2.72
C ASP A 74 17.04 -5.05 3.74
N SER A 75 16.19 -4.56 4.63
CA SER A 75 15.55 -5.37 5.67
C SER A 75 14.08 -5.00 5.87
N ILE A 76 13.32 -5.96 6.40
CA ILE A 76 11.96 -5.79 6.86
C ILE A 76 11.95 -6.05 8.37
N GLN A 77 11.58 -5.06 9.15
CA GLN A 77 11.47 -5.14 10.60
C GLN A 77 10.05 -5.48 11.00
N LYS A 78 9.86 -6.51 11.82
CA LYS A 78 8.60 -6.81 12.51
C LYS A 78 8.56 -6.05 13.82
N ILE A 79 7.54 -5.22 14.02
CA ILE A 79 7.46 -4.22 15.09
C ILE A 79 6.19 -4.42 15.90
N ASP A 80 6.31 -4.34 17.21
CA ASP A 80 5.15 -4.26 18.12
C ASP A 80 4.55 -2.85 18.03
N PRO A 81 3.29 -2.68 17.59
CA PRO A 81 2.67 -1.37 17.37
C PRO A 81 2.47 -0.57 18.65
N ASN A 82 2.45 -1.22 19.84
CA ASN A 82 2.24 -0.54 21.10
C ASN A 82 3.53 0.05 21.69
N SER A 83 4.65 -0.66 21.51
CA SER A 83 5.93 -0.30 22.14
C SER A 83 6.98 0.22 21.15
N GLY A 84 6.79 0.05 19.85
CA GLY A 84 7.80 0.33 18.84
C GLY A 84 8.98 -0.64 18.82
N ARG A 85 8.93 -1.69 19.66
CA ARG A 85 10.03 -2.66 19.74
C ARG A 85 10.12 -3.50 18.49
N VAL A 86 11.30 -3.54 17.88
CA VAL A 86 11.61 -4.49 16.79
C VAL A 86 11.74 -5.90 17.39
N LEU A 87 10.86 -6.80 16.96
CA LEU A 87 10.79 -8.18 17.44
C LEU A 87 11.73 -9.09 16.65
N THR A 88 11.81 -8.87 15.35
CA THR A 88 12.70 -9.59 14.45
C THR A 88 12.95 -8.77 13.20
N THR A 89 14.04 -9.10 12.50
CA THR A 89 14.40 -8.49 11.22
C THR A 89 14.63 -9.62 10.23
N ILE A 90 14.03 -9.51 9.06
CA ILE A 90 14.20 -10.43 7.94
C ILE A 90 14.85 -9.70 6.75
N PRO A 91 15.66 -10.37 5.94
CA PRO A 91 16.23 -9.75 4.76
C PRO A 91 15.15 -9.40 3.75
N ALA A 92 15.25 -8.22 3.12
CA ALA A 92 14.47 -7.87 1.95
C ALA A 92 15.26 -8.18 0.67
N PRO A 93 14.61 -8.56 -0.44
CA PRO A 93 15.27 -8.69 -1.72
C PRO A 93 15.98 -7.38 -2.11
N GLY A 94 17.24 -7.46 -2.52
CA GLY A 94 18.05 -6.29 -2.93
C GLY A 94 17.41 -5.53 -4.10
N GLY A 95 17.74 -4.24 -4.20
CA GLY A 95 17.25 -3.39 -5.29
C GLY A 95 16.24 -2.31 -4.87
N GLY A 96 16.07 -2.09 -3.56
CA GLY A 96 15.28 -1.01 -2.99
C GLY A 96 13.78 -1.29 -2.98
N GLY A 97 13.27 -1.71 -1.83
CA GLY A 97 11.83 -1.86 -1.60
C GLY A 97 11.12 -0.52 -1.52
N SER A 98 9.89 -0.45 -2.04
CA SER A 98 9.06 0.76 -2.06
C SER A 98 7.75 0.58 -1.29
N GLY A 99 6.89 -0.32 -1.72
CA GLY A 99 5.62 -0.67 -1.07
C GLY A 99 5.72 -1.99 -0.30
N LEU A 100 4.86 -2.19 0.69
CA LEU A 100 4.74 -3.44 1.44
C LEU A 100 3.28 -3.63 1.85
N THR A 101 2.76 -4.86 1.72
CA THR A 101 1.46 -5.24 2.27
C THR A 101 1.48 -6.68 2.77
N TRP A 102 0.58 -6.99 3.69
CA TRP A 102 0.34 -8.34 4.19
C TRP A 102 -0.86 -8.97 3.49
N ALA A 103 -0.70 -10.16 2.98
CA ALA A 103 -1.78 -10.89 2.33
C ALA A 103 -1.63 -12.39 2.51
N GLU A 104 -2.68 -13.06 2.97
CA GLU A 104 -2.79 -14.52 2.99
C GLU A 104 -1.58 -15.24 3.61
N GLY A 105 -1.05 -14.68 4.71
CA GLY A 105 0.11 -15.25 5.41
C GLY A 105 1.46 -14.95 4.77
N THR A 106 1.52 -14.06 3.78
CA THR A 106 2.74 -13.65 3.08
C THR A 106 2.88 -12.13 3.03
N LEU A 107 4.08 -11.65 2.73
CA LEU A 107 4.33 -10.25 2.41
C LEU A 107 4.40 -10.05 0.90
N TRP A 108 3.86 -8.94 0.41
CA TRP A 108 4.05 -8.48 -0.96
C TRP A 108 4.83 -7.18 -0.93
N MET A 109 5.96 -7.14 -1.62
CA MET A 109 6.89 -6.02 -1.63
C MET A 109 7.06 -5.46 -3.04
N GLY A 110 6.77 -4.18 -3.22
CA GLY A 110 7.08 -3.45 -4.44
C GLY A 110 8.56 -3.04 -4.48
N GLN A 111 9.14 -3.04 -5.67
CA GLN A 111 10.47 -2.48 -5.96
C GLN A 111 10.34 -1.37 -7.00
N TYR A 112 10.70 -0.15 -6.61
CA TYR A 112 10.59 1.02 -7.46
C TYR A 112 11.42 0.89 -8.75
N ARG A 113 12.75 0.84 -8.60
CA ARG A 113 13.68 0.87 -9.75
C ARG A 113 13.60 -0.37 -10.62
N ASN A 114 13.34 -1.51 -10.02
CA ASN A 114 13.28 -2.80 -10.73
C ASN A 114 11.91 -3.06 -11.36
N ARG A 115 10.91 -2.21 -11.09
CA ARG A 115 9.55 -2.35 -11.62
C ARG A 115 8.96 -3.74 -11.37
N ARG A 116 9.07 -4.22 -10.11
CA ARG A 116 8.67 -5.56 -9.70
C ARG A 116 7.84 -5.53 -8.43
N ILE A 117 7.07 -6.60 -8.25
CA ILE A 117 6.40 -6.93 -7.01
C ILE A 117 6.79 -8.35 -6.65
N HIS A 118 7.33 -8.55 -5.44
CA HIS A 118 7.70 -9.85 -4.92
C HIS A 118 6.72 -10.32 -3.85
N GLN A 119 6.27 -11.57 -3.92
CA GLN A 119 5.67 -12.28 -2.81
C GLN A 119 6.79 -12.92 -1.98
N LEU A 120 6.78 -12.71 -0.65
CA LEU A 120 7.85 -13.12 0.24
C LEU A 120 7.34 -14.03 1.37
N ASP A 121 8.16 -15.00 1.76
CA ASP A 121 7.98 -15.71 3.03
C ASP A 121 8.30 -14.73 4.18
N PRO A 122 7.35 -14.46 5.10
CA PRO A 122 7.53 -13.46 6.16
C PRO A 122 8.47 -13.89 7.28
N ARG A 123 8.96 -15.13 7.27
CA ARG A 123 9.92 -15.64 8.26
C ARG A 123 11.36 -15.56 7.75
N THR A 124 11.54 -15.72 6.46
CA THR A 124 12.88 -15.86 5.86
C THR A 124 13.24 -14.72 4.90
N GLY A 125 12.24 -13.98 4.38
CA GLY A 125 12.42 -13.01 3.30
C GLY A 125 12.61 -13.65 1.93
N ALA A 126 12.50 -14.99 1.82
CA ALA A 126 12.65 -15.69 0.54
C ALA A 126 11.58 -15.25 -0.45
N VAL A 127 11.99 -15.01 -1.70
CA VAL A 127 11.08 -14.69 -2.80
C VAL A 127 10.34 -15.96 -3.22
N LEU A 128 9.02 -15.94 -3.07
CA LEU A 128 8.11 -17.02 -3.48
C LEU A 128 7.63 -16.83 -4.93
N ARG A 129 7.46 -15.57 -5.33
CA ARG A 129 6.97 -15.17 -6.66
C ARG A 129 7.45 -13.76 -7.00
N THR A 130 7.55 -13.49 -8.31
CA THR A 130 7.82 -12.15 -8.85
C THR A 130 6.82 -11.82 -9.94
N ILE A 131 6.29 -10.60 -9.88
CA ILE A 131 5.44 -10.00 -10.92
C ILE A 131 6.20 -8.81 -11.50
N GLU A 132 6.28 -8.73 -12.82
CA GLU A 132 6.86 -7.58 -13.52
C GLU A 132 5.80 -6.48 -13.69
N SER A 133 6.24 -5.23 -13.58
CA SER A 133 5.42 -4.04 -13.89
C SER A 133 6.10 -3.26 -15.01
N ASN A 134 5.31 -2.63 -15.87
CA ASN A 134 5.84 -1.76 -16.90
C ASN A 134 6.07 -0.30 -16.43
N ARG A 135 5.76 0.00 -15.16
CA ARG A 135 5.98 1.30 -14.50
C ARG A 135 6.71 1.14 -13.16
N PHE A 136 7.26 2.21 -12.63
CA PHE A 136 7.85 2.22 -11.29
C PHE A 136 6.80 1.93 -10.22
N VAL A 137 7.00 0.91 -9.40
CA VAL A 137 6.08 0.50 -8.33
C VAL A 137 6.38 1.32 -7.07
N THR A 138 5.38 2.01 -6.51
CA THR A 138 5.54 2.88 -5.34
C THR A 138 4.83 2.35 -4.09
N GLY A 139 3.63 1.81 -4.22
CA GLY A 139 2.84 1.22 -3.15
C GLY A 139 2.24 -0.11 -3.57
N VAL A 140 1.90 -0.97 -2.62
CA VAL A 140 1.26 -2.27 -2.86
C VAL A 140 0.22 -2.50 -1.78
N THR A 141 -0.96 -3.01 -2.13
CA THR A 141 -1.99 -3.45 -1.19
C THR A 141 -2.74 -4.67 -1.70
N TRP A 142 -3.36 -5.38 -0.77
CA TRP A 142 -4.18 -6.56 -1.05
C TRP A 142 -5.56 -6.41 -0.40
N VAL A 143 -6.61 -6.59 -1.17
CA VAL A 143 -7.98 -6.51 -0.66
C VAL A 143 -8.92 -7.40 -1.48
N ASP A 144 -9.77 -8.18 -0.82
CA ASP A 144 -10.76 -9.08 -1.44
C ASP A 144 -10.18 -10.04 -2.49
N GLY A 145 -8.97 -10.57 -2.24
CA GLY A 145 -8.27 -11.44 -3.18
C GLY A 145 -7.68 -10.71 -4.40
N GLU A 146 -7.61 -9.38 -4.35
CA GLU A 146 -7.07 -8.53 -5.42
C GLU A 146 -5.76 -7.88 -5.02
N LEU A 147 -4.77 -7.97 -5.90
CA LEU A 147 -3.52 -7.23 -5.78
C LEU A 147 -3.67 -5.88 -6.47
N TRP A 148 -3.46 -4.83 -5.72
CA TRP A 148 -3.37 -3.47 -6.23
C TRP A 148 -1.97 -2.89 -5.97
N HIS A 149 -1.49 -2.09 -6.90
CA HIS A 149 -0.27 -1.33 -6.69
C HIS A 149 -0.36 0.08 -7.25
N ALA A 150 0.36 1.00 -6.63
CA ALA A 150 0.54 2.34 -7.14
C ALA A 150 1.78 2.41 -8.02
N THR A 151 1.76 3.31 -8.98
CA THR A 151 2.90 3.58 -9.86
C THR A 151 3.26 5.06 -9.90
N LEU A 152 4.46 5.33 -10.38
CA LEU A 152 4.90 6.68 -10.76
C LEU A 152 5.70 6.56 -12.06
N GLU A 153 5.41 7.45 -13.01
CA GLU A 153 6.18 7.58 -14.25
C GLU A 153 6.18 9.06 -14.66
N GLY A 154 7.34 9.73 -14.56
CA GLY A 154 7.38 11.18 -14.66
C GLY A 154 6.56 11.85 -13.56
N ASP A 155 5.59 12.66 -13.95
CA ASP A 155 4.67 13.36 -13.05
C ASP A 155 3.31 12.66 -12.89
N GLU A 156 3.16 11.47 -13.50
CA GLU A 156 1.92 10.72 -13.50
C GLU A 156 1.97 9.56 -12.51
N SER A 157 0.93 9.44 -11.70
CA SER A 157 0.67 8.28 -10.83
C SER A 157 -0.64 7.62 -11.19
N ASP A 158 -0.70 6.33 -11.04
CA ASP A 158 -1.94 5.55 -11.13
C ASP A 158 -1.99 4.43 -10.08
N LEU A 159 -3.19 3.95 -9.80
CA LEU A 159 -3.44 2.76 -9.00
C LEU A 159 -3.91 1.66 -9.94
N ARG A 160 -3.28 0.50 -9.88
CA ARG A 160 -3.52 -0.62 -10.79
C ARG A 160 -3.93 -1.86 -10.06
N ARG A 161 -5.03 -2.44 -10.48
CA ARG A 161 -5.38 -3.81 -10.14
C ARG A 161 -4.73 -4.75 -11.14
N VAL A 162 -4.00 -5.72 -10.63
CA VAL A 162 -3.31 -6.71 -11.45
C VAL A 162 -3.72 -8.13 -11.07
N ASP A 163 -3.66 -9.02 -12.03
CA ASP A 163 -3.76 -10.45 -11.78
C ASP A 163 -2.52 -10.89 -10.98
N PRO A 164 -2.68 -11.46 -9.77
CA PRO A 164 -1.54 -11.82 -8.94
C PRO A 164 -0.76 -13.04 -9.45
N GLN A 165 -1.26 -13.73 -10.48
CA GLN A 165 -0.59 -14.87 -11.11
C GLN A 165 0.27 -14.44 -12.30
N THR A 166 -0.26 -13.53 -13.12
CA THR A 166 0.33 -13.15 -14.41
C THR A 166 0.95 -11.75 -14.40
N GLY A 167 0.51 -10.87 -13.50
CA GLY A 167 0.87 -9.45 -13.50
C GLY A 167 0.10 -8.63 -14.55
N GLU A 168 -0.86 -9.24 -15.26
CA GLU A 168 -1.69 -8.51 -16.21
C GLU A 168 -2.48 -7.39 -15.54
N VAL A 169 -2.44 -6.18 -16.12
CA VAL A 169 -3.19 -5.03 -15.62
C VAL A 169 -4.66 -5.18 -16.02
N LEU A 170 -5.52 -5.32 -15.03
CA LEU A 170 -6.96 -5.52 -15.19
C LEU A 170 -7.75 -4.20 -15.13
N GLU A 171 -7.30 -3.28 -14.29
CA GLU A 171 -7.94 -1.97 -14.06
C GLU A 171 -6.91 -0.92 -13.70
N THR A 172 -7.13 0.32 -14.12
CA THR A 172 -6.28 1.48 -13.79
C THR A 172 -7.14 2.65 -13.34
N LEU A 173 -6.74 3.26 -12.21
CA LEU A 173 -7.27 4.52 -11.72
C LEU A 173 -6.18 5.59 -11.88
N GLU A 174 -6.40 6.56 -12.75
CA GLU A 174 -5.47 7.66 -13.00
C GLU A 174 -5.58 8.72 -11.92
N MET A 175 -4.49 9.02 -11.23
CA MET A 175 -4.46 10.11 -10.26
C MET A 175 -4.51 11.47 -10.99
N PRO A 176 -5.05 12.51 -10.35
CA PRO A 176 -4.99 13.85 -10.91
C PRO A 176 -3.55 14.29 -11.20
N THR A 177 -3.36 15.07 -12.23
CA THR A 177 -2.03 15.59 -12.63
C THR A 177 -1.30 16.25 -11.45
N GLY A 178 -0.04 15.89 -11.25
CA GLY A 178 0.81 16.39 -10.17
C GLY A 178 0.54 15.75 -8.80
N VAL A 179 -0.36 14.78 -8.71
CA VAL A 179 -0.60 14.01 -7.48
C VAL A 179 0.19 12.72 -7.53
N SER A 180 1.29 12.67 -6.79
CA SER A 180 2.09 11.45 -6.65
C SER A 180 1.55 10.53 -5.55
N VAL A 181 1.76 9.22 -5.72
CA VAL A 181 1.46 8.19 -4.73
C VAL A 181 2.74 7.45 -4.36
N SER A 182 3.10 7.46 -3.08
CA SER A 182 4.33 6.84 -2.54
C SER A 182 4.06 5.56 -1.74
N GLY A 183 2.85 5.36 -1.27
CA GLY A 183 2.39 4.18 -0.54
C GLY A 183 0.91 3.96 -0.80
N LEU A 184 0.45 2.73 -0.63
CA LEU A 184 -0.93 2.35 -0.90
C LEU A 184 -1.38 1.29 0.09
N GLU A 185 -2.55 1.50 0.71
CA GLU A 185 -3.22 0.50 1.54
C GLU A 185 -4.74 0.62 1.43
N SER A 186 -5.44 -0.51 1.48
CA SER A 186 -6.90 -0.54 1.57
C SER A 186 -7.38 -0.47 3.00
N ASP A 187 -8.54 0.15 3.23
CA ASP A 187 -9.25 0.06 4.51
C ASP A 187 -10.03 -1.27 4.69
N GLY A 188 -9.94 -2.16 3.71
CA GLY A 188 -10.73 -3.39 3.63
C GLY A 188 -12.15 -3.16 3.06
N GLY A 189 -12.54 -1.92 2.81
CA GLY A 189 -13.83 -1.50 2.30
C GLY A 189 -13.75 -0.86 0.91
N ASP A 190 -14.27 0.36 0.80
CA ASP A 190 -14.44 1.06 -0.46
C ASP A 190 -13.45 2.24 -0.67
N GLN A 191 -12.36 2.28 0.11
CA GLN A 191 -11.32 3.28 -0.08
C GLN A 191 -9.90 2.72 0.04
N PHE A 192 -8.99 3.44 -0.60
CA PHE A 192 -7.55 3.31 -0.44
C PHE A 192 -7.00 4.51 0.31
N PHE A 193 -6.04 4.28 1.19
CA PHE A 193 -5.17 5.31 1.72
C PHE A 193 -3.89 5.36 0.88
N CYS A 194 -3.52 6.57 0.46
CA CYS A 194 -2.36 6.82 -0.40
C CYS A 194 -1.39 7.78 0.28
N GLY A 195 -0.13 7.40 0.38
CA GLY A 195 0.94 8.31 0.79
C GLY A 195 1.25 9.30 -0.32
N GLY A 196 1.35 10.57 0.02
CA GLY A 196 1.52 11.66 -0.94
C GLY A 196 2.97 12.09 -1.15
N GLY A 197 3.96 11.29 -0.76
CA GLY A 197 5.38 11.62 -0.94
C GLY A 197 5.74 12.98 -0.34
N SER A 198 6.41 13.83 -1.13
CA SER A 198 6.84 15.18 -0.72
C SER A 198 5.72 16.18 -0.47
N SER A 199 4.46 15.84 -0.73
CA SER A 199 3.33 16.68 -0.32
C SER A 199 3.08 16.67 1.20
N GLY A 200 3.68 15.72 1.94
CA GLY A 200 3.45 15.54 3.37
C GLY A 200 2.02 15.11 3.73
N LYS A 201 1.24 14.66 2.77
CA LYS A 201 -0.18 14.31 2.95
C LYS A 201 -0.43 12.82 2.88
N VAL A 202 -1.50 12.37 3.53
CA VAL A 202 -2.21 11.11 3.26
C VAL A 202 -3.50 11.44 2.52
N ARG A 203 -3.84 10.66 1.51
CA ARG A 203 -5.10 10.83 0.75
C ARG A 203 -5.96 9.60 0.86
N ALA A 204 -7.27 9.79 0.98
CA ALA A 204 -8.25 8.75 0.78
C ALA A 204 -8.75 8.81 -0.67
N VAL A 205 -8.69 7.67 -1.37
CA VAL A 205 -9.10 7.51 -2.77
C VAL A 205 -10.18 6.44 -2.82
N ARG A 206 -11.26 6.69 -3.55
CA ARG A 206 -12.35 5.72 -3.70
C ARG A 206 -11.88 4.47 -4.42
N ARG A 207 -12.08 3.30 -3.79
CA ARG A 207 -11.88 2.01 -4.43
C ARG A 207 -13.09 1.66 -5.29
N PRO A 208 -12.91 1.23 -6.56
CA PRO A 208 -14.02 0.75 -7.38
C PRO A 208 -14.69 -0.46 -6.73
N ARG A 209 -16.02 -0.43 -6.60
CA ARG A 209 -16.77 -1.60 -6.17
C ARG A 209 -16.79 -2.63 -7.30
N ARG A 210 -16.61 -3.90 -6.98
CA ARG A 210 -16.97 -4.98 -7.91
C ARG A 210 -18.46 -4.85 -8.21
N GLY A 211 -18.84 -4.71 -9.49
CA GLY A 211 -20.23 -4.86 -9.89
C GLY A 211 -20.69 -6.23 -9.39
N SER A 212 -21.72 -6.29 -8.56
CA SER A 212 -22.39 -7.56 -8.27
C SER A 212 -22.80 -8.13 -9.61
N THR A 213 -22.26 -9.28 -9.99
CA THR A 213 -22.82 -10.07 -11.07
C THR A 213 -24.21 -10.44 -10.62
N ALA A 214 -25.21 -9.67 -11.08
CA ALA A 214 -26.60 -10.05 -10.93
C ALA A 214 -26.73 -11.43 -11.56
N GLY A 215 -26.96 -12.44 -10.73
CA GLY A 215 -27.29 -13.77 -11.18
C GLY A 215 -28.47 -13.66 -12.12
N SER A 216 -28.26 -13.94 -13.40
CA SER A 216 -29.34 -14.17 -14.36
C SER A 216 -30.08 -15.41 -13.90
N GLY A 217 -31.08 -15.23 -13.04
CA GLY A 217 -32.10 -16.22 -12.77
C GLY A 217 -32.87 -16.44 -14.07
N SER A 218 -32.60 -17.51 -14.76
CA SER A 218 -33.42 -18.01 -15.83
C SER A 218 -34.79 -18.41 -15.24
N ALA A 219 -35.78 -17.53 -15.37
CA ALA A 219 -37.16 -17.94 -15.25
C ALA A 219 -37.49 -18.76 -16.49
N THR A 220 -37.73 -20.04 -16.30
CA THR A 220 -38.37 -20.91 -17.29
C THR A 220 -39.85 -20.61 -17.22
N PRO A 221 -40.52 -20.25 -18.31
CA PRO A 221 -42.01 -20.24 -18.34
C PRO A 221 -42.50 -21.66 -18.55
N GLU A 222 -43.51 -22.04 -17.75
CA GLU A 222 -44.43 -23.14 -18.06
C GLU A 222 -45.36 -22.77 -19.22
#